data_fcae22588e181f6811bdcbaf6d277f56
#
_entry.id   fcae22588e181f6811bdcbaf6d277f56
#
_cell.length_a   1.000
_cell.length_b   1.000
_cell.length_c   1.000
_cell.angle_alpha   90.00
_cell.angle_beta   90.00
_cell.angle_gamma   90.00
#
_symmetry.space_group_name_H-M   'P 1'
#
loop_
_entity.id
_entity.type
_entity.pdbx_description
1 polymer ?
#
loop_
_entity_poly.entity_id
_entity_poly.type
_entity_poly.pdbx_seq_one_letter_code
_entity_poly.pdbx_strand_id
1 'polypeptide(L)'
;MTLRRFAAAVPLALASLLVLSACAGTSTAPASSAAAADYYPVTVTDLGGNEVTIESANSVAITDNRLFQLAADWDLPITVAPRDLMSPNNPLKDDEDILNIGTHGEPDYEQIVAADPDLVITGYRFGGEETAKGVRDAAPDAAIVDTDTPAGMSADEYLVKSVTLMGEIFDRKNEAAALIAQFHDAVAAATAAYDPATTVMGLITTGGEINYSNPTDGRGASIFFSLLGLTPALDAAGTQTDKGDTLSLEALAAADADVFLVLDRDAAVGDGEVTPALDLITGSTALANVAAVKDRAIYVLPSDYYLTEDVFAYISVLNGLTTLFESR
;
A
#
# COMPACT_ATOMS: atom_id res chain seq x y z
N MET A 1 90.50 -11.49 -6.89
CA MET A 1 91.32 -10.35 -6.39
C MET A 1 90.41 -9.58 -5.44
N THR A 2 90.65 -9.85 -4.22
CA THR A 2 91.19 -9.00 -3.12
C THR A 2 90.26 -7.85 -2.76
N LEU A 3 89.78 -7.90 -1.61
CA LEU A 3 90.14 -7.65 -0.19
C LEU A 3 89.45 -6.39 0.29
N ARG A 4 88.80 -6.52 1.32
CA ARG A 4 88.99 -6.17 2.78
C ARG A 4 88.25 -4.90 3.18
N ARG A 5 87.42 -5.05 4.16
CA ARG A 5 87.56 -4.79 5.64
C ARG A 5 87.37 -3.33 5.96
N PHE A 6 86.69 -2.83 6.96
CA PHE A 6 86.42 -3.07 8.39
C PHE A 6 85.29 -2.11 8.79
N ALA A 7 84.33 -2.47 9.53
CA ALA A 7 84.18 -2.50 10.99
C ALA A 7 84.10 -1.14 11.67
N ALA A 8 83.02 -0.93 12.41
CA ALA A 8 82.81 -0.44 13.76
C ALA A 8 81.41 0.07 13.87
N ALA A 9 80.53 -0.48 14.52
CA ALA A 9 80.18 -0.66 15.92
C ALA A 9 79.67 0.58 16.63
N VAL A 10 78.49 0.35 17.24
CA VAL A 10 77.98 0.83 18.56
C VAL A 10 76.94 1.98 18.52
N PRO A 11 76.01 1.94 19.45
CA PRO A 11 74.58 1.98 19.29
C PRO A 11 73.94 3.22 19.90
N LEU A 12 72.69 3.48 19.56
CA LEU A 12 71.84 4.17 20.52
C LEU A 12 70.36 3.87 20.26
N ALA A 13 69.77 3.47 21.32
CA ALA A 13 68.36 3.18 21.47
C ALA A 13 67.52 4.46 21.14
N LEU A 14 66.35 4.29 20.58
CA LEU A 14 65.14 4.85 21.19
C LEU A 14 63.87 4.49 20.42
N ALA A 15 62.92 4.00 21.17
CA ALA A 15 61.48 4.21 21.10
C ALA A 15 60.74 3.71 19.87
N SER A 16 60.24 2.53 19.99
CA SER A 16 59.10 1.95 19.32
C SER A 16 57.84 2.73 19.58
N LEU A 17 57.33 3.44 18.58
CA LEU A 17 55.92 3.86 18.53
C LEU A 17 55.20 2.90 17.58
N LEU A 18 54.59 1.88 18.16
CA LEU A 18 53.58 1.06 17.52
C LEU A 18 52.31 1.90 17.37
N VAL A 19 52.05 2.41 16.16
CA VAL A 19 50.72 2.88 15.77
C VAL A 19 49.91 1.66 15.39
N LEU A 20 49.13 1.16 16.34
CA LEU A 20 48.01 0.25 16.06
C LEU A 20 46.95 1.04 15.32
N SER A 21 46.93 0.87 14.02
CA SER A 21 45.76 1.27 13.19
C SER A 21 44.63 0.28 13.48
N ALA A 22 43.81 0.59 14.46
CA ALA A 22 42.54 -0.10 14.69
C ALA A 22 41.59 0.34 13.57
N CYS A 23 41.38 -0.52 12.57
CA CYS A 23 40.19 -0.47 11.74
C CYS A 23 38.97 -0.73 12.65
N ALA A 24 38.38 0.35 13.16
CA ALA A 24 37.05 0.30 13.72
C ALA A 24 36.10 0.11 12.54
N GLY A 25 35.69 -1.16 12.31
CA GLY A 25 34.49 -1.45 11.55
C GLY A 25 33.33 -0.80 12.29
N THR A 26 32.78 0.26 11.75
CA THR A 26 31.49 0.79 12.14
C THR A 26 30.43 -0.26 11.79
N SER A 27 30.16 -1.17 12.74
CA SER A 27 28.88 -1.85 12.79
C SER A 27 27.84 -0.74 13.01
N THR A 28 27.13 -0.38 11.99
CA THR A 28 25.84 0.31 12.15
C THR A 28 24.93 -0.66 12.86
N ALA A 29 24.91 -0.56 14.20
CA ALA A 29 23.81 -1.14 14.96
C ALA A 29 22.52 -0.46 14.47
N PRO A 30 21.41 -1.20 14.34
CA PRO A 30 20.14 -0.56 14.06
C PRO A 30 19.89 0.50 15.14
N ALA A 31 19.50 1.70 14.72
CA ALA A 31 19.09 2.77 15.61
C ALA A 31 17.79 2.30 16.30
N SER A 32 17.95 1.69 17.47
CA SER A 32 16.88 1.08 18.24
C SER A 32 16.36 2.07 19.26
N SER A 33 15.07 2.18 19.33
CA SER A 33 14.17 2.45 20.49
C SER A 33 14.48 3.56 21.51
N ALA A 34 15.65 4.17 21.55
CA ALA A 34 15.93 5.27 22.51
C ALA A 34 15.35 6.62 22.06
N ALA A 35 15.14 6.84 20.76
CA ALA A 35 14.53 8.07 20.24
C ALA A 35 12.99 8.10 20.43
N ALA A 36 12.34 6.95 20.54
CA ALA A 36 10.89 6.87 20.71
C ALA A 36 10.41 7.32 22.11
N ALA A 37 11.24 7.15 23.15
CA ALA A 37 10.86 7.48 24.53
C ALA A 37 10.70 8.99 24.78
N ASP A 38 11.36 9.85 23.99
CA ASP A 38 11.27 11.31 24.12
C ASP A 38 10.18 11.92 23.19
N TYR A 39 9.61 11.12 22.26
CA TYR A 39 8.62 11.61 21.31
C TYR A 39 7.20 11.62 21.87
N TYR A 40 6.85 10.63 22.66
CA TYR A 40 5.53 10.53 23.29
C TYR A 40 5.51 11.26 24.66
N PRO A 41 4.35 11.83 25.08
CA PRO A 41 3.07 11.77 24.40
C PRO A 41 2.99 12.67 23.17
N VAL A 42 2.22 12.22 22.16
CA VAL A 42 1.90 13.02 20.98
C VAL A 42 0.38 13.13 20.84
N THR A 43 -0.11 14.31 20.46
CA THR A 43 -1.54 14.52 20.16
C THR A 43 -1.69 14.72 18.66
N VAL A 44 -2.57 13.93 18.04
CA VAL A 44 -2.90 13.99 16.62
C VAL A 44 -4.41 14.21 16.44
N THR A 45 -4.80 14.67 15.25
CA THR A 45 -6.21 14.66 14.84
C THR A 45 -6.39 13.49 13.87
N ASP A 46 -7.23 12.53 14.23
CA ASP A 46 -7.53 11.37 13.39
C ASP A 46 -8.39 11.73 12.17
N LEU A 47 -8.64 10.78 11.25
CA LEU A 47 -9.43 11.05 10.06
C LEU A 47 -10.92 11.26 10.36
N GLY A 48 -11.41 10.78 11.49
CA GLY A 48 -12.74 11.07 12.03
C GLY A 48 -12.87 12.48 12.61
N GLY A 49 -11.76 13.23 12.74
CA GLY A 49 -11.71 14.58 13.30
C GLY A 49 -11.59 14.64 14.83
N ASN A 50 -11.24 13.52 15.47
CA ASN A 50 -11.05 13.47 16.93
C ASN A 50 -9.61 13.82 17.28
N GLU A 51 -9.41 14.59 18.37
CA GLU A 51 -8.10 14.76 18.98
C GLU A 51 -7.77 13.55 19.87
N VAL A 52 -6.68 12.84 19.53
CA VAL A 52 -6.22 11.63 20.22
C VAL A 52 -4.84 11.89 20.79
N THR A 53 -4.67 11.74 22.11
CA THR A 53 -3.36 11.76 22.76
C THR A 53 -2.84 10.34 22.91
N ILE A 54 -1.68 10.08 22.34
CA ILE A 54 -1.00 8.79 22.33
C ILE A 54 0.16 8.88 23.32
N GLU A 55 0.06 8.14 24.41
CA GLU A 55 1.07 8.12 25.47
C GLU A 55 2.29 7.26 25.12
N SER A 56 2.07 6.23 24.30
CA SER A 56 3.11 5.34 23.78
C SER A 56 2.61 4.60 22.54
N ALA A 57 3.52 4.05 21.74
CA ALA A 57 3.24 3.15 20.61
C ALA A 57 4.26 2.01 20.58
N ASN A 58 4.40 1.29 21.70
CA ASN A 58 5.29 0.15 21.82
C ASN A 58 4.60 -1.18 21.42
N SER A 59 3.27 -1.22 21.52
CA SER A 59 2.42 -2.34 21.13
C SER A 59 1.25 -1.80 20.32
N VAL A 60 1.24 -2.06 19.02
CA VAL A 60 0.28 -1.48 18.07
C VAL A 60 -0.63 -2.54 17.48
N ALA A 61 -1.93 -2.32 17.62
CA ALA A 61 -2.94 -3.01 16.83
C ALA A 61 -3.22 -2.21 15.55
N ILE A 62 -3.09 -2.84 14.39
CA ILE A 62 -3.44 -2.20 13.12
C ILE A 62 -4.47 -3.05 12.37
N THR A 63 -5.61 -2.46 12.01
CA THR A 63 -6.68 -3.18 11.31
C THR A 63 -7.02 -2.63 9.93
N ASP A 64 -6.58 -1.41 9.60
CA ASP A 64 -6.76 -0.82 8.27
C ASP A 64 -5.76 -1.42 7.27
N ASN A 65 -6.25 -2.25 6.36
CA ASN A 65 -5.40 -2.95 5.39
C ASN A 65 -4.67 -2.00 4.42
N ARG A 66 -5.12 -0.77 4.25
CA ARG A 66 -4.46 0.24 3.41
C ARG A 66 -3.18 0.80 4.05
N LEU A 67 -2.87 0.42 5.29
CA LEU A 67 -1.69 0.86 6.04
C LEU A 67 -0.71 -0.26 6.36
N PHE A 68 -1.02 -1.52 6.00
CA PHE A 68 -0.15 -2.65 6.32
C PHE A 68 1.23 -2.58 5.66
N GLN A 69 1.30 -2.16 4.37
CA GLN A 69 2.59 -2.02 3.71
C GLN A 69 3.41 -0.87 4.30
N LEU A 70 2.75 0.23 4.64
CA LEU A 70 3.41 1.35 5.33
C LEU A 70 3.98 0.92 6.69
N ALA A 71 3.20 0.15 7.45
CA ALA A 71 3.64 -0.38 8.74
C ALA A 71 4.86 -1.29 8.60
N ALA A 72 4.89 -2.14 7.57
CA ALA A 72 6.02 -2.99 7.25
C ALA A 72 7.26 -2.18 6.83
N ASP A 73 7.10 -1.23 5.91
CA ASP A 73 8.21 -0.42 5.38
C ASP A 73 8.86 0.48 6.44
N TRP A 74 8.08 0.90 7.43
CA TRP A 74 8.57 1.73 8.52
C TRP A 74 8.99 0.94 9.76
N ASP A 75 8.93 -0.39 9.70
CA ASP A 75 9.29 -1.29 10.81
C ASP A 75 8.54 -0.91 12.10
N LEU A 76 7.22 -0.74 11.98
CA LEU A 76 6.38 -0.33 13.12
C LEU A 76 6.17 -1.51 14.08
N PRO A 77 6.03 -1.26 15.40
CA PRO A 77 5.92 -2.30 16.42
C PRO A 77 4.51 -2.93 16.45
N ILE A 78 4.12 -3.56 15.37
CA ILE A 78 2.81 -4.22 15.24
C ILE A 78 2.82 -5.51 16.04
N THR A 79 1.88 -5.65 16.96
CA THR A 79 1.72 -6.84 17.82
C THR A 79 0.47 -7.65 17.48
N VAL A 80 -0.52 -7.02 16.85
CA VAL A 80 -1.76 -7.68 16.44
C VAL A 80 -2.35 -7.05 15.19
N ALA A 81 -2.79 -7.88 14.24
CA ALA A 81 -3.36 -7.44 12.97
C ALA A 81 -4.23 -8.53 12.33
N PRO A 82 -5.13 -8.20 11.39
CA PRO A 82 -5.88 -9.17 10.59
C PRO A 82 -4.99 -9.72 9.46
N ARG A 83 -4.05 -10.60 9.79
CA ARG A 83 -3.04 -11.14 8.86
C ARG A 83 -3.67 -11.85 7.66
N ASP A 84 -4.90 -12.38 7.80
CA ASP A 84 -5.63 -13.02 6.71
C ASP A 84 -6.07 -12.04 5.61
N LEU A 85 -6.12 -10.74 5.92
CA LEU A 85 -6.39 -9.67 4.95
C LEU A 85 -5.12 -9.08 4.31
N MET A 86 -3.94 -9.49 4.74
CA MET A 86 -2.70 -8.98 4.16
C MET A 86 -2.41 -9.61 2.80
N SER A 87 -1.83 -8.82 1.89
CA SER A 87 -1.27 -9.31 0.64
C SER A 87 -0.25 -10.43 0.92
N PRO A 88 -0.20 -11.48 0.08
CA PRO A 88 0.85 -12.51 0.18
C PRO A 88 2.28 -11.95 0.14
N ASN A 89 2.45 -10.74 -0.40
CA ASN A 89 3.75 -10.08 -0.51
C ASN A 89 4.10 -9.20 0.69
N ASN A 90 3.16 -9.00 1.63
CA ASN A 90 3.41 -8.18 2.82
C ASN A 90 4.25 -8.96 3.84
N PRO A 91 5.41 -8.42 4.31
CA PRO A 91 6.28 -9.13 5.25
C PRO A 91 5.61 -9.48 6.58
N LEU A 92 4.62 -8.67 7.04
CA LEU A 92 3.93 -8.91 8.30
C LEU A 92 2.96 -10.10 8.25
N LYS A 93 2.62 -10.58 7.04
CA LYS A 93 1.64 -11.66 6.87
C LYS A 93 2.06 -12.96 7.54
N ASP A 94 3.31 -13.32 7.39
CA ASP A 94 3.87 -14.58 7.88
C ASP A 94 4.66 -14.41 9.20
N ASP A 95 4.65 -13.20 9.77
CA ASP A 95 5.27 -12.94 11.06
C ASP A 95 4.44 -13.55 12.20
N GLU A 96 4.96 -14.63 12.80
CA GLU A 96 4.29 -15.37 13.87
C GLU A 96 4.28 -14.63 15.21
N ASP A 97 5.09 -13.58 15.37
CA ASP A 97 5.09 -12.74 16.57
C ASP A 97 3.90 -11.76 16.57
N ILE A 98 3.24 -11.57 15.42
CA ILE A 98 2.03 -10.76 15.28
C ILE A 98 0.79 -11.64 15.48
N LEU A 99 -0.01 -11.36 16.51
CA LEU A 99 -1.26 -12.07 16.74
C LEU A 99 -2.27 -11.81 15.61
N ASN A 100 -2.88 -12.88 15.09
CA ASN A 100 -3.80 -12.80 13.96
C ASN A 100 -5.25 -12.73 14.42
N ILE A 101 -5.96 -11.65 14.10
CA ILE A 101 -7.40 -11.50 14.39
C ILE A 101 -8.30 -12.00 13.26
N GLY A 102 -7.74 -12.64 12.22
CA GLY A 102 -8.51 -13.17 11.09
C GLY A 102 -8.97 -12.12 10.10
N THR A 103 -10.26 -12.06 9.80
CA THR A 103 -10.84 -11.11 8.86
C THR A 103 -11.90 -10.23 9.54
N HIS A 104 -12.32 -9.15 8.85
CA HIS A 104 -13.36 -8.23 9.35
C HIS A 104 -14.76 -8.86 9.49
N GLY A 105 -15.02 -10.02 8.84
CA GLY A 105 -16.31 -10.70 8.92
C GLY A 105 -16.53 -11.41 10.26
N GLU A 106 -15.48 -12.03 10.79
CA GLU A 106 -15.49 -12.75 12.08
C GLU A 106 -14.16 -12.51 12.81
N PRO A 107 -13.93 -11.30 13.37
CA PRO A 107 -12.65 -10.99 14.03
C PRO A 107 -12.53 -11.73 15.37
N ASP A 108 -11.33 -12.26 15.64
CA ASP A 108 -10.97 -12.81 16.95
C ASP A 108 -10.48 -11.67 17.87
N TYR A 109 -11.41 -11.04 18.57
CA TYR A 109 -11.10 -9.95 19.48
C TYR A 109 -10.27 -10.39 20.71
N GLU A 110 -10.24 -11.70 21.05
CA GLU A 110 -9.42 -12.21 22.15
C GLU A 110 -7.93 -12.01 21.88
N GLN A 111 -7.52 -12.00 20.60
CA GLN A 111 -6.13 -11.70 20.22
C GLN A 111 -5.77 -10.22 20.50
N ILE A 112 -6.70 -9.29 20.34
CA ILE A 112 -6.47 -7.89 20.72
C ILE A 112 -6.32 -7.76 22.24
N VAL A 113 -7.18 -8.43 23.00
CA VAL A 113 -7.07 -8.49 24.47
C VAL A 113 -5.74 -9.09 24.90
N ALA A 114 -5.29 -10.15 24.22
CA ALA A 114 -4.02 -10.83 24.56
C ALA A 114 -2.78 -9.98 24.20
N ALA A 115 -2.87 -9.15 23.14
CA ALA A 115 -1.80 -8.25 22.75
C ALA A 115 -1.65 -7.05 23.68
N ASP A 116 -2.72 -6.67 24.37
CA ASP A 116 -2.80 -5.49 25.26
C ASP A 116 -2.14 -4.25 24.62
N PRO A 117 -2.62 -3.80 23.44
CA PRO A 117 -1.98 -2.73 22.71
C PRO A 117 -2.14 -1.39 23.43
N ASP A 118 -1.13 -0.53 23.34
CA ASP A 118 -1.20 0.85 23.82
C ASP A 118 -1.73 1.83 22.74
N LEU A 119 -1.73 1.38 21.47
CA LEU A 119 -2.29 2.11 20.33
C LEU A 119 -3.08 1.18 19.42
N VAL A 120 -4.23 1.61 18.96
CA VAL A 120 -5.05 0.95 17.93
C VAL A 120 -5.25 1.89 16.76
N ILE A 121 -4.90 1.46 15.56
CA ILE A 121 -5.15 2.15 14.29
C ILE A 121 -6.20 1.34 13.53
N THR A 122 -7.40 1.89 13.37
CA THR A 122 -8.55 1.15 12.83
C THR A 122 -9.37 1.97 11.85
N GLY A 123 -9.88 1.32 10.81
CA GLY A 123 -10.72 1.95 9.79
C GLY A 123 -11.03 1.02 8.63
N TYR A 124 -11.66 1.54 7.58
CA TYR A 124 -12.00 0.87 6.34
C TYR A 124 -12.82 -0.41 6.56
N ARG A 125 -12.24 -1.60 6.33
CA ARG A 125 -12.96 -2.88 6.51
C ARG A 125 -13.37 -3.11 7.96
N PHE A 126 -12.66 -2.52 8.91
CA PHE A 126 -12.96 -2.54 10.33
C PHE A 126 -13.69 -1.27 10.82
N GLY A 127 -14.02 -0.32 9.93
CA GLY A 127 -14.73 0.93 10.25
C GLY A 127 -16.23 0.75 10.51
N GLY A 128 -16.83 -0.40 10.17
CA GLY A 128 -18.24 -0.68 10.46
C GLY A 128 -18.54 -0.58 11.96
N GLU A 129 -19.69 -0.04 12.33
CA GLU A 129 -20.06 0.30 13.73
C GLU A 129 -19.84 -0.87 14.69
N GLU A 130 -20.30 -2.08 14.35
CA GLU A 130 -20.17 -3.28 15.18
C GLU A 130 -18.71 -3.71 15.33
N THR A 131 -17.97 -3.78 14.24
CA THR A 131 -16.57 -4.19 14.22
C THR A 131 -15.68 -3.18 14.95
N ALA A 132 -15.84 -1.89 14.66
CA ALA A 132 -15.11 -0.82 15.34
C ALA A 132 -15.41 -0.78 16.85
N LYS A 133 -16.67 -1.08 17.24
CA LYS A 133 -17.02 -1.23 18.66
C LYS A 133 -16.30 -2.43 19.28
N GLY A 134 -16.28 -3.58 18.62
CA GLY A 134 -15.59 -4.77 19.12
C GLY A 134 -14.10 -4.53 19.34
N VAL A 135 -13.44 -3.84 18.42
CA VAL A 135 -12.03 -3.43 18.55
C VAL A 135 -11.83 -2.52 19.78
N ARG A 136 -12.67 -1.50 19.96
CA ARG A 136 -12.60 -0.60 21.14
C ARG A 136 -12.84 -1.33 22.46
N ASP A 137 -13.82 -2.22 22.48
CA ASP A 137 -14.13 -3.00 23.70
C ASP A 137 -13.00 -3.94 24.09
N ALA A 138 -12.23 -4.44 23.11
CA ALA A 138 -11.09 -5.34 23.31
C ALA A 138 -9.80 -4.62 23.77
N ALA A 139 -9.70 -3.31 23.54
CA ALA A 139 -8.53 -2.50 23.91
C ALA A 139 -8.98 -1.21 24.64
N PRO A 140 -9.60 -1.33 25.84
CA PRO A 140 -10.24 -0.19 26.51
C PRO A 140 -9.26 0.88 27.02
N ASP A 141 -8.00 0.51 27.22
CA ASP A 141 -6.96 1.41 27.73
C ASP A 141 -6.07 1.98 26.62
N ALA A 142 -6.23 1.51 25.38
CA ALA A 142 -5.46 1.97 24.22
C ALA A 142 -5.93 3.34 23.71
N ALA A 143 -5.01 4.11 23.17
CA ALA A 143 -5.36 5.22 22.29
C ALA A 143 -5.94 4.67 20.97
N ILE A 144 -7.13 5.13 20.58
CA ILE A 144 -7.80 4.67 19.35
C ILE A 144 -7.70 5.78 18.29
N VAL A 145 -7.08 5.49 17.19
CA VAL A 145 -6.95 6.37 16.01
C VAL A 145 -7.83 5.85 14.91
N ASP A 146 -8.81 6.64 14.51
CA ASP A 146 -9.71 6.34 13.40
C ASP A 146 -9.08 6.75 12.08
N THR A 147 -8.93 5.76 11.19
CA THR A 147 -8.45 5.95 9.81
C THR A 147 -9.52 5.67 8.76
N ASP A 148 -10.79 5.58 9.17
CA ASP A 148 -11.88 5.43 8.21
C ASP A 148 -11.98 6.66 7.28
N THR A 149 -12.53 6.45 6.09
CA THR A 149 -12.64 7.53 5.11
C THR A 149 -13.92 8.32 5.37
N PRO A 150 -13.84 9.60 5.81
CA PRO A 150 -15.03 10.41 6.03
C PRO A 150 -15.83 10.59 4.75
N ALA A 151 -17.15 10.71 4.89
CA ALA A 151 -18.04 10.97 3.76
C ALA A 151 -17.61 12.22 2.99
N GLY A 152 -17.42 12.06 1.69
CA GLY A 152 -17.02 13.15 0.77
C GLY A 152 -15.51 13.38 0.67
N MET A 153 -14.69 12.64 1.41
CA MET A 153 -13.23 12.64 1.20
C MET A 153 -12.93 11.82 -0.04
N SER A 154 -12.13 12.37 -0.95
CA SER A 154 -11.64 11.62 -2.11
C SER A 154 -10.55 10.63 -1.72
N ALA A 155 -10.31 9.62 -2.57
CA ALA A 155 -9.32 8.60 -2.24
C ALA A 155 -7.88 9.15 -2.23
N ASP A 156 -7.54 10.10 -3.10
CA ASP A 156 -6.24 10.79 -3.08
C ASP A 156 -6.05 11.63 -1.82
N GLU A 157 -7.11 12.33 -1.38
CA GLU A 157 -7.08 13.06 -0.11
C GLU A 157 -6.89 12.11 1.07
N TYR A 158 -7.57 10.95 1.07
CA TYR A 158 -7.36 9.90 2.06
C TYR A 158 -5.90 9.43 2.08
N LEU A 159 -5.32 9.10 0.93
CA LEU A 159 -3.93 8.62 0.84
C LEU A 159 -2.94 9.63 1.45
N VAL A 160 -3.08 10.90 1.11
CA VAL A 160 -2.21 11.97 1.65
C VAL A 160 -2.41 12.12 3.14
N LYS A 161 -3.65 12.17 3.63
CA LYS A 161 -3.95 12.38 5.05
C LYS A 161 -3.56 11.19 5.92
N SER A 162 -3.83 9.97 5.46
CA SER A 162 -3.47 8.76 6.22
C SER A 162 -1.96 8.60 6.36
N VAL A 163 -1.19 8.80 5.28
CA VAL A 163 0.28 8.79 5.34
C VAL A 163 0.83 9.90 6.22
N THR A 164 0.24 11.12 6.16
CA THR A 164 0.62 12.23 7.03
C THR A 164 0.37 11.89 8.50
N LEU A 165 -0.82 11.38 8.82
CA LEU A 165 -1.20 10.97 10.17
C LEU A 165 -0.26 9.90 10.73
N MET A 166 0.07 8.87 9.94
CA MET A 166 1.05 7.86 10.34
C MET A 166 2.43 8.47 10.59
N GLY A 167 2.85 9.44 9.77
CA GLY A 167 4.10 10.17 9.96
C GLY A 167 4.11 11.01 11.25
N GLU A 168 2.97 11.54 11.66
CA GLU A 168 2.80 12.27 12.92
C GLU A 168 2.80 11.33 14.13
N ILE A 169 2.15 10.19 14.02
CA ILE A 169 2.09 9.19 15.12
C ILE A 169 3.48 8.62 15.41
N PHE A 170 4.23 8.24 14.40
CA PHE A 170 5.46 7.46 14.54
C PHE A 170 6.77 8.26 14.35
N ASP A 171 6.73 9.59 14.40
CA ASP A 171 7.89 10.47 14.15
C ASP A 171 8.59 10.18 12.79
N ARG A 172 7.77 9.96 11.75
CA ARG A 172 8.20 9.66 10.38
C ARG A 172 7.75 10.75 9.39
N LYS A 173 7.70 12.00 9.82
CA LYS A 173 7.19 13.12 9.00
C LYS A 173 7.96 13.31 7.69
N ASN A 174 9.27 13.06 7.72
CA ASN A 174 10.11 13.18 6.52
C ASN A 174 9.84 12.05 5.53
N GLU A 175 9.71 10.82 6.01
CA GLU A 175 9.37 9.64 5.23
C GLU A 175 7.97 9.78 4.63
N ALA A 176 7.01 10.26 5.43
CA ALA A 176 5.65 10.56 4.97
C ALA A 176 5.67 11.61 3.84
N ALA A 177 6.37 12.72 4.04
CA ALA A 177 6.48 13.78 3.02
C ALA A 177 7.13 13.27 1.73
N ALA A 178 8.15 12.41 1.83
CA ALA A 178 8.82 11.83 0.67
C ALA A 178 7.89 10.87 -0.10
N LEU A 179 7.11 10.06 0.62
CA LEU A 179 6.15 9.13 0.01
C LEU A 179 4.99 9.88 -0.67
N ILE A 180 4.46 10.92 -0.04
CA ILE A 180 3.44 11.80 -0.62
C ILE A 180 3.97 12.50 -1.88
N ALA A 181 5.23 12.95 -1.87
CA ALA A 181 5.85 13.53 -3.06
C ALA A 181 5.94 12.52 -4.21
N GLN A 182 6.34 11.27 -3.95
CA GLN A 182 6.35 10.19 -4.95
C GLN A 182 4.96 9.93 -5.54
N PHE A 183 3.92 9.95 -4.70
CA PHE A 183 2.53 9.82 -5.16
C PHE A 183 2.14 10.97 -6.10
N HIS A 184 2.41 12.21 -5.71
CA HIS A 184 2.10 13.37 -6.56
C HIS A 184 2.89 13.38 -7.86
N ASP A 185 4.16 12.97 -7.83
CA ASP A 185 5.00 12.86 -9.03
C ASP A 185 4.45 11.79 -9.99
N ALA A 186 3.98 10.66 -9.47
CA ALA A 186 3.37 9.60 -10.26
C ALA A 186 2.04 10.08 -10.90
N VAL A 187 1.21 10.82 -10.15
CA VAL A 187 -0.01 11.44 -10.69
C VAL A 187 0.32 12.41 -11.83
N ALA A 188 1.30 13.29 -11.61
CA ALA A 188 1.71 14.27 -12.62
C ALA A 188 2.25 13.60 -13.88
N ALA A 189 3.07 12.54 -13.76
CA ALA A 189 3.60 11.78 -14.87
C ALA A 189 2.48 11.09 -15.68
N ALA A 190 1.56 10.40 -15.00
CA ALA A 190 0.45 9.72 -15.67
C ALA A 190 -0.49 10.71 -16.37
N THR A 191 -0.78 11.84 -15.73
CA THR A 191 -1.59 12.90 -16.32
C THR A 191 -0.92 13.50 -17.55
N ALA A 192 0.39 13.72 -17.53
CA ALA A 192 1.13 14.27 -18.66
C ALA A 192 1.22 13.30 -19.85
N ALA A 193 1.25 11.99 -19.58
CA ALA A 193 1.30 10.95 -20.61
C ALA A 193 -0.08 10.66 -21.24
N TYR A 194 -1.17 11.03 -20.58
CA TYR A 194 -2.52 10.74 -21.03
C TYR A 194 -2.98 11.71 -22.12
N ASP A 195 -3.49 11.18 -23.24
CA ASP A 195 -4.21 11.97 -24.25
C ASP A 195 -5.72 11.92 -23.97
N PRO A 196 -6.39 13.06 -23.69
CA PRO A 196 -7.84 13.10 -23.43
C PRO A 196 -8.74 12.60 -24.58
N ALA A 197 -8.19 12.44 -25.78
CA ALA A 197 -8.89 11.79 -26.90
C ALA A 197 -9.00 10.27 -26.73
N THR A 198 -8.16 9.67 -25.87
CA THR A 198 -8.18 8.23 -25.55
C THR A 198 -9.33 7.92 -24.59
N THR A 199 -10.21 7.01 -24.96
CA THR A 199 -11.30 6.56 -24.10
C THR A 199 -10.90 5.35 -23.26
N VAL A 200 -11.30 5.37 -21.98
CA VAL A 200 -10.97 4.32 -21.01
C VAL A 200 -12.23 3.65 -20.47
N MET A 201 -12.19 2.34 -20.26
CA MET A 201 -13.26 1.60 -19.59
C MET A 201 -12.71 0.83 -18.42
N GLY A 202 -13.34 0.98 -17.24
CA GLY A 202 -13.08 0.17 -16.06
C GLY A 202 -13.77 -1.18 -16.15
N LEU A 203 -13.06 -2.26 -15.82
CA LEU A 203 -13.59 -3.62 -15.74
C LEU A 203 -13.17 -4.28 -14.43
N ILE A 204 -14.00 -5.22 -13.97
CA ILE A 204 -13.69 -6.13 -12.85
C ILE A 204 -13.93 -7.55 -13.33
N THR A 205 -12.96 -8.44 -13.11
CA THR A 205 -13.19 -9.88 -13.27
C THR A 205 -13.46 -10.53 -11.92
N THR A 206 -14.56 -11.26 -11.82
CA THR A 206 -14.96 -11.99 -10.61
C THR A 206 -15.84 -13.18 -10.95
N GLY A 207 -15.57 -14.35 -10.34
CA GLY A 207 -16.28 -15.59 -10.62
C GLY A 207 -16.14 -16.07 -12.07
N GLY A 208 -15.04 -15.71 -12.75
CA GLY A 208 -14.83 -16.01 -14.16
C GLY A 208 -15.65 -15.15 -15.12
N GLU A 209 -16.30 -14.08 -14.63
CA GLU A 209 -17.10 -13.12 -15.43
C GLU A 209 -16.40 -11.79 -15.58
N ILE A 210 -16.70 -11.07 -16.66
CA ILE A 210 -16.22 -9.70 -16.92
C ILE A 210 -17.36 -8.75 -16.62
N ASN A 211 -17.17 -7.91 -15.61
CA ASN A 211 -18.14 -6.91 -15.18
C ASN A 211 -17.63 -5.49 -15.43
N TYR A 212 -18.54 -4.54 -15.54
CA TYR A 212 -18.25 -3.13 -15.70
C TYR A 212 -17.91 -2.48 -14.36
N SER A 213 -16.83 -1.69 -14.32
CA SER A 213 -16.51 -0.80 -13.22
C SER A 213 -16.77 0.63 -13.65
N ASN A 214 -17.81 1.24 -13.10
CA ASN A 214 -18.21 2.59 -13.52
C ASN A 214 -17.14 3.64 -13.11
N PRO A 215 -17.05 4.77 -13.86
CA PRO A 215 -15.97 5.75 -13.64
C PRO A 215 -16.16 6.62 -12.39
N THR A 216 -17.32 6.59 -11.73
CA THR A 216 -17.62 7.46 -10.57
C THR A 216 -17.27 6.82 -9.25
N ASP A 217 -17.73 5.59 -9.03
CA ASP A 217 -17.62 4.86 -7.77
C ASP A 217 -17.31 3.36 -7.94
N GLY A 218 -17.00 2.94 -9.17
CA GLY A 218 -16.60 1.56 -9.48
C GLY A 218 -15.25 1.21 -8.87
N ARG A 219 -15.18 0.11 -8.14
CA ARG A 219 -13.98 -0.30 -7.45
C ARG A 219 -12.81 -0.55 -8.41
N GLY A 220 -11.61 -0.17 -7.99
CA GLY A 220 -10.36 -0.35 -8.71
C GLY A 220 -10.09 0.73 -9.75
N ALA A 221 -11.07 1.11 -10.58
CA ALA A 221 -10.86 2.03 -11.69
C ALA A 221 -11.24 3.49 -11.41
N SER A 222 -12.33 3.73 -10.66
CA SER A 222 -12.95 5.07 -10.54
C SER A 222 -12.00 6.16 -10.04
N ILE A 223 -11.13 5.85 -9.11
CA ILE A 223 -10.16 6.82 -8.60
C ILE A 223 -9.25 7.36 -9.72
N PHE A 224 -8.83 6.52 -10.67
CA PHE A 224 -7.95 6.94 -11.75
C PHE A 224 -8.70 7.83 -12.77
N PHE A 225 -10.02 7.64 -12.93
CA PHE A 225 -10.84 8.55 -13.74
C PHE A 225 -10.84 9.96 -13.13
N SER A 226 -11.08 10.08 -11.83
CA SER A 226 -11.09 11.39 -11.16
C SER A 226 -9.69 12.00 -11.06
N LEU A 227 -8.68 11.19 -10.73
CA LEU A 227 -7.31 11.64 -10.45
C LEU A 227 -6.59 12.12 -11.73
N LEU A 228 -6.79 11.43 -12.86
CA LEU A 228 -6.12 11.71 -14.11
C LEU A 228 -7.01 12.43 -15.13
N GLY A 229 -8.31 12.64 -14.82
CA GLY A 229 -9.27 13.20 -15.76
C GLY A 229 -9.50 12.31 -16.97
N LEU A 230 -9.56 10.97 -16.77
CA LEU A 230 -9.73 10.02 -17.87
C LEU A 230 -11.11 10.18 -18.53
N THR A 231 -11.15 10.07 -19.85
CA THR A 231 -12.39 10.11 -20.64
C THR A 231 -13.05 8.73 -20.63
N PRO A 232 -14.24 8.55 -20.01
CA PRO A 232 -14.89 7.25 -19.99
C PRO A 232 -15.43 6.87 -21.37
N ALA A 233 -15.16 5.62 -21.82
CA ALA A 233 -15.77 5.07 -23.03
C ALA A 233 -17.26 4.79 -22.82
N LEU A 234 -17.63 4.48 -21.59
CA LEU A 234 -19.01 4.27 -21.16
C LEU A 234 -19.20 4.93 -19.79
N ASP A 235 -20.23 5.78 -19.69
CA ASP A 235 -20.64 6.42 -18.44
C ASP A 235 -22.04 5.94 -18.08
N ALA A 236 -22.11 4.71 -17.59
CA ALA A 236 -23.34 4.11 -17.06
C ALA A 236 -23.27 4.12 -15.52
N ALA A 237 -24.38 4.48 -14.89
CA ALA A 237 -24.49 4.42 -13.43
C ALA A 237 -24.31 2.98 -12.96
N GLY A 238 -23.48 2.78 -11.93
CA GLY A 238 -23.24 1.50 -11.29
C GLY A 238 -24.10 1.30 -10.03
N THR A 239 -24.29 0.04 -9.66
CA THR A 239 -25.02 -0.37 -8.45
C THR A 239 -24.21 -1.30 -7.55
N GLN A 240 -23.11 -1.85 -8.05
CA GLN A 240 -22.24 -2.82 -7.37
C GLN A 240 -20.81 -2.28 -7.38
N THR A 241 -20.31 -1.86 -6.24
CA THR A 241 -18.98 -1.27 -6.14
C THR A 241 -17.86 -2.29 -5.97
N ASP A 242 -18.12 -3.45 -5.35
CA ASP A 242 -17.10 -4.46 -5.00
C ASP A 242 -16.89 -5.56 -6.05
N LYS A 243 -17.92 -5.85 -6.87
CA LYS A 243 -17.87 -6.89 -7.94
C LYS A 243 -18.07 -6.33 -9.33
N GLY A 244 -18.33 -5.03 -9.45
CA GLY A 244 -18.74 -4.39 -10.68
C GLY A 244 -20.21 -4.66 -11.05
N ASP A 245 -20.64 -4.05 -12.12
CA ASP A 245 -22.01 -4.15 -12.63
C ASP A 245 -22.07 -5.13 -13.80
N THR A 246 -23.06 -6.02 -13.79
CA THR A 246 -23.27 -6.96 -14.87
C THR A 246 -23.88 -6.25 -16.07
N LEU A 247 -23.07 -6.01 -17.09
CA LEU A 247 -23.51 -5.58 -18.42
C LEU A 247 -23.25 -6.69 -19.44
N SER A 248 -24.03 -6.71 -20.53
CA SER A 248 -23.71 -7.69 -21.57
C SER A 248 -22.38 -7.38 -22.26
N LEU A 249 -21.63 -8.41 -22.65
CA LEU A 249 -20.35 -8.23 -23.35
C LEU A 249 -20.53 -7.46 -24.67
N GLU A 250 -21.70 -7.55 -25.31
CA GLU A 250 -22.04 -6.79 -26.50
C GLU A 250 -22.21 -5.28 -26.19
N ALA A 251 -22.74 -4.94 -25.01
CA ALA A 251 -22.85 -3.55 -24.58
C ALA A 251 -21.46 -2.97 -24.28
N LEU A 252 -20.59 -3.72 -23.63
CA LEU A 252 -19.20 -3.34 -23.40
C LEU A 252 -18.45 -3.18 -24.74
N ALA A 253 -18.64 -4.13 -25.66
CA ALA A 253 -18.02 -4.08 -26.99
C ALA A 253 -18.50 -2.88 -27.83
N ALA A 254 -19.78 -2.50 -27.71
CA ALA A 254 -20.34 -1.39 -28.45
C ALA A 254 -19.79 -0.02 -28.01
N ALA A 255 -19.26 0.10 -26.81
CA ALA A 255 -18.61 1.32 -26.33
C ALA A 255 -17.20 1.50 -26.93
N ASP A 256 -16.60 0.47 -27.51
CA ASP A 256 -15.34 0.46 -28.27
C ASP A 256 -14.20 1.26 -27.60
N ALA A 257 -13.95 0.97 -26.32
CA ALA A 257 -12.92 1.66 -25.54
C ALA A 257 -11.52 1.47 -26.13
N ASP A 258 -10.70 2.52 -26.08
CA ASP A 258 -9.30 2.48 -26.48
C ASP A 258 -8.39 1.78 -25.45
N VAL A 259 -8.76 1.85 -24.18
CA VAL A 259 -8.02 1.25 -23.05
C VAL A 259 -8.98 0.55 -22.11
N PHE A 260 -8.60 -0.63 -21.65
CA PHE A 260 -9.21 -1.29 -20.49
C PHE A 260 -8.34 -1.16 -19.25
N LEU A 261 -8.94 -0.68 -18.15
CA LEU A 261 -8.35 -0.68 -16.81
C LEU A 261 -9.07 -1.75 -15.99
N VAL A 262 -8.38 -2.81 -15.61
CA VAL A 262 -8.99 -4.05 -15.15
C VAL A 262 -8.56 -4.40 -13.73
N LEU A 263 -9.51 -4.58 -12.82
CA LEU A 263 -9.30 -5.19 -11.52
C LEU A 263 -9.56 -6.69 -11.62
N ASP A 264 -8.51 -7.50 -11.47
CA ASP A 264 -8.62 -8.95 -11.34
C ASP A 264 -8.91 -9.32 -9.89
N ARG A 265 -10.19 -9.35 -9.52
CA ARG A 265 -10.60 -9.68 -8.15
C ARG A 265 -10.35 -11.14 -7.83
N ASP A 266 -10.53 -12.03 -8.80
CA ASP A 266 -10.32 -13.47 -8.60
C ASP A 266 -8.84 -13.79 -8.31
N ALA A 267 -7.90 -13.06 -8.90
CA ALA A 267 -6.48 -13.19 -8.57
C ALA A 267 -6.16 -12.81 -7.11
N ALA A 268 -6.96 -11.90 -6.51
CA ALA A 268 -6.74 -11.45 -5.14
C ALA A 268 -7.42 -12.33 -4.07
N VAL A 269 -8.65 -12.82 -4.35
CA VAL A 269 -9.50 -13.46 -3.33
C VAL A 269 -10.22 -14.70 -3.84
N GLY A 270 -9.89 -15.20 -5.04
CA GLY A 270 -10.49 -16.41 -5.59
C GLY A 270 -9.99 -17.67 -4.90
N ASP A 271 -10.87 -18.65 -4.76
CA ASP A 271 -10.54 -19.97 -4.24
C ASP A 271 -10.23 -20.94 -5.39
N GLY A 272 -9.02 -21.49 -5.42
CA GLY A 272 -8.61 -22.50 -6.40
C GLY A 272 -8.00 -21.94 -7.69
N GLU A 273 -8.14 -22.70 -8.80
CA GLU A 273 -7.66 -22.27 -10.11
C GLU A 273 -8.60 -21.21 -10.70
N VAL A 274 -8.07 -20.00 -10.88
CA VAL A 274 -8.80 -18.88 -11.50
C VAL A 274 -8.24 -18.61 -12.90
N THR A 275 -9.12 -18.21 -13.84
CA THR A 275 -8.68 -17.75 -15.14
C THR A 275 -8.24 -16.30 -15.02
N PRO A 276 -6.99 -15.94 -15.37
CA PRO A 276 -6.53 -14.55 -15.31
C PRO A 276 -7.41 -13.60 -16.12
N ALA A 277 -7.62 -12.38 -15.60
CA ALA A 277 -8.45 -11.35 -16.25
C ALA A 277 -8.05 -11.12 -17.72
N LEU A 278 -6.74 -11.08 -18.01
CA LEU A 278 -6.24 -10.88 -19.37
C LEU A 278 -6.71 -12.01 -20.30
N ASP A 279 -6.68 -13.26 -19.85
CA ASP A 279 -7.10 -14.43 -20.64
C ASP A 279 -8.62 -14.43 -20.87
N LEU A 280 -9.41 -14.05 -19.85
CA LEU A 280 -10.85 -13.89 -19.98
C LEU A 280 -11.22 -12.84 -21.04
N ILE A 281 -10.56 -11.68 -21.00
CA ILE A 281 -10.84 -10.56 -21.91
C ILE A 281 -10.40 -10.90 -23.33
N THR A 282 -9.17 -11.37 -23.51
CA THR A 282 -8.62 -11.68 -24.83
C THR A 282 -9.22 -12.92 -25.46
N GLY A 283 -9.72 -13.87 -24.66
CA GLY A 283 -10.45 -15.05 -25.11
C GLY A 283 -11.92 -14.78 -25.46
N SER A 284 -12.46 -13.60 -25.09
CA SER A 284 -13.85 -13.24 -25.38
C SER A 284 -14.06 -12.91 -26.86
N THR A 285 -14.89 -13.70 -27.54
CA THR A 285 -15.26 -13.42 -28.95
C THR A 285 -16.04 -12.12 -29.11
N ALA A 286 -16.83 -11.73 -28.10
CA ALA A 286 -17.59 -10.49 -28.11
C ALA A 286 -16.68 -9.28 -28.04
N LEU A 287 -15.57 -9.33 -27.29
CA LEU A 287 -14.63 -8.23 -27.12
C LEU A 287 -13.50 -8.21 -28.17
N ALA A 288 -13.37 -9.24 -28.99
CA ALA A 288 -12.25 -9.41 -29.92
C ALA A 288 -12.05 -8.24 -30.92
N ASN A 289 -13.11 -7.47 -31.17
CA ASN A 289 -13.09 -6.34 -32.09
C ASN A 289 -12.95 -4.96 -31.41
N VAL A 290 -12.95 -4.89 -30.09
CA VAL A 290 -12.74 -3.65 -29.32
C VAL A 290 -11.32 -3.15 -29.50
N ALA A 291 -11.14 -1.84 -29.64
CA ALA A 291 -9.82 -1.22 -29.84
C ALA A 291 -8.81 -1.63 -28.77
N ALA A 292 -9.20 -1.57 -27.50
CA ALA A 292 -8.35 -1.98 -26.36
C ALA A 292 -7.79 -3.41 -26.51
N VAL A 293 -8.59 -4.36 -27.04
CA VAL A 293 -8.16 -5.75 -27.23
C VAL A 293 -7.24 -5.89 -28.46
N LYS A 294 -7.59 -5.25 -29.58
CA LYS A 294 -6.80 -5.27 -30.82
C LYS A 294 -5.42 -4.68 -30.61
N ASP A 295 -5.36 -3.55 -29.91
CA ASP A 295 -4.13 -2.77 -29.70
C ASP A 295 -3.36 -3.25 -28.47
N ARG A 296 -3.90 -4.25 -27.74
CA ARG A 296 -3.35 -4.77 -26.48
C ARG A 296 -3.20 -3.69 -25.41
N ALA A 297 -4.10 -2.73 -25.41
CA ALA A 297 -4.15 -1.65 -24.45
C ALA A 297 -5.01 -2.04 -23.23
N ILE A 298 -4.62 -3.11 -22.56
CA ILE A 298 -5.27 -3.66 -21.39
C ILE A 298 -4.30 -3.56 -20.23
N TYR A 299 -4.61 -2.73 -19.24
CA TYR A 299 -3.86 -2.63 -18.01
C TYR A 299 -4.60 -3.40 -16.90
N VAL A 300 -4.03 -4.53 -16.49
CA VAL A 300 -4.52 -5.28 -15.33
C VAL A 300 -3.80 -4.74 -14.10
N LEU A 301 -4.59 -4.32 -13.10
CA LEU A 301 -4.07 -3.87 -11.82
C LEU A 301 -3.26 -4.99 -11.14
N PRO A 302 -2.27 -4.66 -10.30
CA PRO A 302 -1.53 -5.68 -9.53
C PRO A 302 -2.48 -6.66 -8.84
N SER A 303 -2.12 -7.93 -8.79
CA SER A 303 -2.99 -9.00 -8.29
C SER A 303 -3.44 -8.82 -6.85
N ASP A 304 -2.66 -8.11 -6.04
CA ASP A 304 -2.96 -7.80 -4.64
C ASP A 304 -3.60 -6.43 -4.42
N TYR A 305 -3.82 -5.65 -5.49
CA TYR A 305 -4.42 -4.31 -5.40
C TYR A 305 -5.74 -4.31 -4.63
N TYR A 306 -6.60 -5.31 -4.84
CA TYR A 306 -7.88 -5.43 -4.13
C TYR A 306 -7.73 -5.57 -2.61
N LEU A 307 -6.61 -6.10 -2.13
CA LEU A 307 -6.31 -6.27 -0.71
C LEU A 307 -5.57 -5.06 -0.13
N THR A 308 -4.77 -4.38 -0.93
CA THR A 308 -3.90 -3.29 -0.46
C THR A 308 -4.58 -1.93 -0.55
N GLU A 309 -4.97 -1.49 -1.73
CA GLU A 309 -5.55 -0.16 -2.00
C GLU A 309 -4.81 0.96 -1.23
N ASP A 310 -3.50 0.82 -1.08
CA ASP A 310 -2.62 1.71 -0.36
C ASP A 310 -1.84 2.64 -1.30
N VAL A 311 -1.12 3.59 -0.75
CA VAL A 311 -0.35 4.58 -1.52
C VAL A 311 0.68 3.93 -2.46
N PHE A 312 1.28 2.80 -2.07
CA PHE A 312 2.27 2.08 -2.90
C PHE A 312 1.60 1.43 -4.10
N ALA A 313 0.44 0.80 -3.89
CA ALA A 313 -0.36 0.22 -4.96
C ALA A 313 -0.79 1.29 -5.97
N TYR A 314 -1.23 2.45 -5.50
CA TYR A 314 -1.58 3.57 -6.37
C TYR A 314 -0.38 4.11 -7.16
N ILE A 315 0.78 4.30 -6.53
CA ILE A 315 2.02 4.71 -7.22
C ILE A 315 2.39 3.68 -8.31
N SER A 316 2.30 2.39 -7.99
CA SER A 316 2.59 1.30 -8.93
C SER A 316 1.67 1.35 -10.15
N VAL A 317 0.36 1.50 -9.94
CA VAL A 317 -0.63 1.60 -11.02
C VAL A 317 -0.39 2.85 -11.87
N LEU A 318 -0.15 4.02 -11.26
CA LEU A 318 0.11 5.27 -11.96
C LEU A 318 1.34 5.18 -12.86
N ASN A 319 2.43 4.56 -12.38
CA ASN A 319 3.63 4.31 -13.18
C ASN A 319 3.34 3.36 -14.36
N GLY A 320 2.53 2.32 -14.13
CA GLY A 320 2.09 1.42 -15.19
C GLY A 320 1.21 2.10 -16.24
N LEU A 321 0.29 2.95 -15.81
CA LEU A 321 -0.55 3.75 -16.70
C LEU A 321 0.28 4.76 -17.51
N THR A 322 1.28 5.41 -16.88
CA THR A 322 2.24 6.27 -17.58
C THR A 322 2.88 5.51 -18.75
N THR A 323 3.44 4.32 -18.47
CA THR A 323 4.07 3.49 -19.49
C THR A 323 3.10 3.09 -20.60
N LEU A 324 1.87 2.72 -20.24
CA LEU A 324 0.84 2.37 -21.22
C LEU A 324 0.50 3.56 -22.13
N PHE A 325 0.26 4.74 -21.55
CA PHE A 325 -0.12 5.93 -22.30
C PHE A 325 1.02 6.44 -23.21
N GLU A 326 2.26 6.40 -22.76
CA GLU A 326 3.44 6.76 -23.56
C GLU A 326 3.67 5.83 -24.77
N SER A 327 3.16 4.60 -24.70
CA SER A 327 3.33 3.59 -25.76
C SER A 327 2.28 3.70 -26.88
N ARG A 328 1.30 4.58 -26.73
CA ARG A 328 0.19 4.79 -27.68
C ARG A 328 0.42 6.03 -28.55
#